data_279e084954cd91e227c3f9d691738173
#
_entry.id   279e084954cd91e227c3f9d691738173
#
_cell.length_a   1.000
_cell.length_b   1.000
_cell.length_c   1.000
_cell.angle_alpha   90.00
_cell.angle_beta   90.00
_cell.angle_gamma   90.00
#
_symmetry.space_group_name_H-M   'P 1'
#
loop_
_entity.id
_entity.type
_entity.pdbx_description
1 polymer ?
#
loop_
_entity_poly.entity_id
_entity_poly.type
_entity_poly.pdbx_seq_one_letter_code
_entity_poly.pdbx_strand_id
1 'polypeptide(L)'
;MSGWKALVLVAVLGVPAHAGAPEKAREAERHYRAGVEYMQSESWEQAADEFRAALAADPDMVLAHYNLGQCRMAQKRYVEAVAAYRNTKDAFTRMGHLSEQDREKGERDRQDEIRGLRDNLTQLHTVKDGSAERRAMEIDSRIRLLESMQFKGNVRPAMPAEFPLALGSAYFRQEKLQEAKAEYEEATRLNPKLGAAHNNLAVIYLLTGLPEEAETELSRAEKSGFAVNPRLKEDIKKAKAARRP
;
A
#
# COMPACT_ATOMS: atom_id res chain seq x y z
N MET A 1 -19.84 -5.61 12.37
CA MET A 1 -19.71 -6.18 11.00
C MET A 1 -19.86 -5.03 10.05
N SER A 2 -18.80 -4.47 9.56
CA SER A 2 -18.89 -3.61 8.37
C SER A 2 -17.54 -2.98 8.08
N GLY A 3 -17.12 -3.09 6.86
CA GLY A 3 -16.32 -2.07 6.22
C GLY A 3 -14.82 -2.21 6.23
N TRP A 4 -14.25 -3.39 6.12
CA TRP A 4 -12.95 -3.55 5.47
C TRP A 4 -13.19 -3.71 3.98
N LYS A 5 -13.58 -2.63 3.33
CA LYS A 5 -13.30 -2.55 1.90
C LYS A 5 -11.80 -2.34 1.82
N ALA A 6 -11.07 -3.45 1.58
CA ALA A 6 -9.68 -3.39 1.17
C ALA A 6 -9.59 -2.32 0.08
N LEU A 7 -8.74 -1.33 0.30
CA LEU A 7 -8.33 -0.44 -0.77
C LEU A 7 -7.58 -1.32 -1.76
N VAL A 8 -8.32 -1.86 -2.72
CA VAL A 8 -7.75 -2.61 -3.83
C VAL A 8 -7.04 -1.58 -4.69
N LEU A 9 -5.74 -1.49 -4.52
CA LEU A 9 -4.89 -0.68 -5.39
C LEU A 9 -4.81 -1.41 -6.74
N VAL A 10 -5.78 -1.16 -7.58
CA VAL A 10 -5.84 -1.75 -8.91
C VAL A 10 -5.30 -0.74 -9.90
N ALA A 11 -4.11 -1.01 -10.41
CA ALA A 11 -3.63 -0.30 -11.59
C ALA A 11 -3.90 -1.15 -12.81
N VAL A 12 -4.87 -0.75 -13.61
CA VAL A 12 -4.99 -1.19 -15.00
C VAL A 12 -4.46 -0.09 -15.87
N LEU A 13 -3.27 -0.26 -16.37
CA LEU A 13 -2.85 0.43 -17.58
C LEU A 13 -1.83 -0.40 -18.34
N GLY A 14 -2.16 -0.61 -19.58
CA GLY A 14 -1.23 -1.07 -20.57
C GLY A 14 -0.06 -0.08 -20.69
N VAL A 15 1.02 -0.33 -19.98
CA VAL A 15 2.31 0.18 -20.43
C VAL A 15 2.65 -0.66 -21.66
N PRO A 16 2.80 -0.07 -22.83
CA PRO A 16 3.30 -0.84 -23.97
C PRO A 16 4.63 -1.44 -23.53
N ALA A 17 4.75 -2.77 -23.59
CA ALA A 17 6.03 -3.41 -23.36
C ALA A 17 7.03 -2.70 -24.27
N HIS A 18 7.99 -2.00 -23.66
CA HIS A 18 9.01 -1.28 -24.42
C HIS A 18 9.67 -2.29 -25.34
N ALA A 19 9.71 -2.00 -26.64
CA ALA A 19 10.19 -2.92 -27.67
C ALA A 19 11.65 -3.38 -27.48
N GLY A 20 12.33 -2.96 -26.42
CA GLY A 20 13.68 -3.30 -26.02
C GLY A 20 13.82 -3.95 -24.65
N ALA A 21 12.72 -4.19 -23.90
CA ALA A 21 12.83 -4.85 -22.59
C ALA A 21 13.25 -6.32 -22.74
N PRO A 22 14.12 -6.86 -21.84
CA PRO A 22 14.42 -8.28 -21.79
C PRO A 22 13.13 -9.11 -21.77
N GLU A 23 13.14 -10.28 -22.41
CA GLU A 23 11.97 -11.15 -22.52
C GLU A 23 11.34 -11.43 -21.14
N LYS A 24 12.16 -11.72 -20.14
CA LYS A 24 11.72 -11.93 -18.75
C LYS A 24 10.99 -10.71 -18.16
N ALA A 25 11.43 -9.49 -18.44
CA ALA A 25 10.76 -8.29 -17.95
C ALA A 25 9.38 -8.11 -18.58
N ARG A 26 9.24 -8.44 -19.86
CA ARG A 26 7.94 -8.45 -20.55
C ARG A 26 7.01 -9.54 -20.04
N GLU A 27 7.56 -10.70 -19.70
CA GLU A 27 6.83 -11.81 -19.08
C GLU A 27 6.33 -11.41 -17.69
N ALA A 28 7.20 -10.86 -16.85
CA ALA A 28 6.86 -10.37 -15.52
C ALA A 28 5.72 -9.33 -15.58
N GLU A 29 5.85 -8.36 -16.47
CA GLU A 29 4.84 -7.32 -16.66
C GLU A 29 3.49 -7.87 -17.14
N ARG A 30 3.49 -8.85 -18.06
CA ARG A 30 2.26 -9.50 -18.52
C ARG A 30 1.53 -10.19 -17.38
N HIS A 31 2.24 -10.96 -16.56
CA HIS A 31 1.67 -11.64 -15.40
C HIS A 31 1.20 -10.63 -14.34
N TYR A 32 1.99 -9.58 -14.10
CA TYR A 32 1.59 -8.53 -13.17
C TYR A 32 0.24 -7.90 -13.57
N ARG A 33 0.05 -7.55 -14.86
CA ARG A 33 -1.22 -6.99 -15.36
C ARG A 33 -2.38 -7.97 -15.22
N ALA A 34 -2.18 -9.23 -15.58
CA ALA A 34 -3.20 -10.26 -15.39
C ALA A 34 -3.60 -10.39 -13.90
N GLY A 35 -2.63 -10.37 -12.99
CA GLY A 35 -2.88 -10.37 -11.56
C GLY A 35 -3.72 -9.18 -11.09
N VAL A 36 -3.44 -7.99 -11.63
CA VAL A 36 -4.22 -6.78 -11.34
C VAL A 36 -5.66 -6.90 -11.86
N GLU A 37 -5.88 -7.45 -13.05
CA GLU A 37 -7.22 -7.70 -13.60
C GLU A 37 -8.02 -8.68 -12.73
N TYR A 38 -7.38 -9.75 -12.24
CA TYR A 38 -8.02 -10.68 -11.31
C TYR A 38 -8.34 -10.03 -9.94
N MET A 39 -7.52 -9.09 -9.46
CA MET A 39 -7.87 -8.33 -8.25
C MET A 39 -9.13 -7.50 -8.42
N GLN A 40 -9.36 -6.92 -9.60
CA GLN A 40 -10.58 -6.14 -9.89
C GLN A 40 -11.85 -6.97 -9.82
N SER A 41 -11.77 -8.23 -10.20
CA SER A 41 -12.87 -9.21 -10.11
C SER A 41 -12.92 -9.94 -8.76
N GLU A 42 -12.13 -9.49 -7.77
CA GLU A 42 -11.97 -10.13 -6.45
C GLU A 42 -11.56 -11.62 -6.52
N SER A 43 -10.98 -12.02 -7.65
CA SER A 43 -10.47 -13.38 -7.89
C SER A 43 -9.08 -13.54 -7.26
N TRP A 44 -9.03 -13.50 -5.92
CA TRP A 44 -7.80 -13.34 -5.13
C TRP A 44 -6.78 -14.47 -5.32
N GLU A 45 -7.21 -15.72 -5.57
CA GLU A 45 -6.28 -16.82 -5.80
C GLU A 45 -5.63 -16.71 -7.18
N GLN A 46 -6.42 -16.47 -8.24
CA GLN A 46 -5.89 -16.25 -9.58
C GLN A 46 -4.94 -15.05 -9.61
N ALA A 47 -5.33 -13.95 -8.96
CA ALA A 47 -4.47 -12.78 -8.81
C ALA A 47 -3.13 -13.13 -8.15
N ALA A 48 -3.17 -13.90 -7.07
CA ALA A 48 -1.97 -14.31 -6.36
C ALA A 48 -1.08 -15.25 -7.19
N ASP A 49 -1.67 -16.12 -8.01
CA ASP A 49 -0.93 -17.01 -8.91
C ASP A 49 -0.20 -16.21 -9.98
N GLU A 50 -0.87 -15.22 -10.57
CA GLU A 50 -0.29 -14.32 -11.56
C GLU A 50 0.83 -13.46 -10.95
N PHE A 51 0.66 -12.92 -9.75
CA PHE A 51 1.76 -12.19 -9.09
C PHE A 51 2.95 -13.10 -8.75
N ARG A 52 2.73 -14.36 -8.41
CA ARG A 52 3.81 -15.32 -8.22
C ARG A 52 4.54 -15.61 -9.54
N ALA A 53 3.81 -15.73 -10.65
CA ALA A 53 4.41 -15.88 -11.96
C ALA A 53 5.22 -14.64 -12.37
N ALA A 54 4.70 -13.44 -12.09
CA ALA A 54 5.45 -12.20 -12.28
C ALA A 54 6.76 -12.19 -11.49
N LEU A 55 6.71 -12.59 -10.22
CA LEU A 55 7.87 -12.66 -9.33
C LEU A 55 8.87 -13.79 -9.70
N ALA A 56 8.43 -14.83 -10.37
CA ALA A 56 9.32 -15.85 -10.92
C ALA A 56 10.16 -15.30 -12.10
N ALA A 57 9.58 -14.39 -12.89
CA ALA A 57 10.26 -13.73 -13.99
C ALA A 57 11.09 -12.51 -13.52
N ASP A 58 10.60 -11.74 -12.55
CA ASP A 58 11.26 -10.60 -11.91
C ASP A 58 11.09 -10.64 -10.38
N PRO A 59 12.06 -11.21 -9.64
CA PRO A 59 12.00 -11.30 -8.18
C PRO A 59 12.03 -9.96 -7.43
N ASP A 60 12.44 -8.88 -8.09
CA ASP A 60 12.54 -7.54 -7.49
C ASP A 60 11.36 -6.63 -7.84
N MET A 61 10.31 -7.18 -8.46
CA MET A 61 9.08 -6.43 -8.76
C MET A 61 8.33 -6.07 -7.47
N VAL A 62 8.66 -4.91 -6.91
CA VAL A 62 8.14 -4.40 -5.63
C VAL A 62 6.61 -4.46 -5.55
N LEU A 63 5.94 -4.03 -6.61
CA LEU A 63 4.47 -3.98 -6.63
C LEU A 63 3.81 -5.35 -6.73
N ALA A 64 4.48 -6.33 -7.35
CA ALA A 64 3.96 -7.71 -7.37
C ALA A 64 4.00 -8.33 -5.97
N HIS A 65 5.08 -8.10 -5.20
CA HIS A 65 5.13 -8.49 -3.78
C HIS A 65 4.03 -7.80 -2.96
N TYR A 66 3.84 -6.50 -3.15
CA TYR A 66 2.82 -5.73 -2.43
C TYR A 66 1.41 -6.24 -2.72
N ASN A 67 1.06 -6.43 -3.99
CA ASN A 67 -0.25 -6.90 -4.41
C ASN A 67 -0.49 -8.37 -4.01
N LEU A 68 0.54 -9.21 -4.04
CA LEU A 68 0.47 -10.56 -3.48
C LEU A 68 0.11 -10.52 -1.98
N GLY A 69 0.72 -9.60 -1.24
CA GLY A 69 0.37 -9.36 0.16
C GLY A 69 -1.10 -8.97 0.34
N GLN A 70 -1.62 -8.10 -0.52
CA GLN A 70 -3.04 -7.70 -0.50
C GLN A 70 -3.97 -8.88 -0.80
N CYS A 71 -3.66 -9.71 -1.79
CA CYS A 71 -4.41 -10.92 -2.08
C CYS A 71 -4.45 -11.84 -0.86
N ARG A 72 -3.32 -12.06 -0.21
CA ARG A 72 -3.22 -12.90 0.99
C ARG A 72 -3.98 -12.32 2.18
N MET A 73 -4.00 -10.99 2.33
CA MET A 73 -4.84 -10.31 3.33
C MET A 73 -6.33 -10.54 3.07
N ALA A 74 -6.79 -10.39 1.83
CA ALA A 74 -8.18 -10.64 1.43
C ALA A 74 -8.61 -12.08 1.72
N GLN A 75 -7.70 -13.04 1.50
CA GLN A 75 -7.88 -14.46 1.80
C GLN A 75 -7.72 -14.83 3.29
N LYS A 76 -7.40 -13.87 4.15
CA LYS A 76 -7.08 -14.08 5.59
C LYS A 76 -5.84 -14.95 5.81
N ARG A 77 -4.98 -15.10 4.82
CA ARG A 77 -3.70 -15.84 4.89
C ARG A 77 -2.61 -14.92 5.42
N TYR A 78 -2.77 -14.46 6.66
CA TYR A 78 -1.98 -13.36 7.25
C TYR A 78 -0.48 -13.65 7.36
N VAL A 79 -0.09 -14.92 7.57
CA VAL A 79 1.33 -15.32 7.60
C VAL A 79 2.00 -15.09 6.24
N GLU A 80 1.32 -15.44 5.16
CA GLU A 80 1.81 -15.24 3.80
C GLU A 80 1.77 -13.76 3.40
N ALA A 81 0.76 -13.03 3.87
CA ALA A 81 0.71 -11.58 3.67
C ALA A 81 1.92 -10.89 4.30
N VAL A 82 2.30 -11.26 5.53
CA VAL A 82 3.51 -10.74 6.19
C VAL A 82 4.75 -11.05 5.37
N ALA A 83 4.90 -12.27 4.86
CA ALA A 83 6.05 -12.64 4.03
C ALA A 83 6.10 -11.79 2.75
N ALA A 84 4.97 -11.62 2.06
CA ALA A 84 4.89 -10.82 0.84
C ALA A 84 5.21 -9.33 1.10
N TYR A 85 4.68 -8.74 2.18
CA TYR A 85 4.98 -7.34 2.51
C TYR A 85 6.41 -7.12 3.02
N ARG A 86 7.03 -8.10 3.69
CA ARG A 86 8.47 -8.05 3.98
C ARG A 86 9.29 -8.03 2.70
N ASN A 87 8.98 -8.94 1.77
CA ASN A 87 9.63 -8.98 0.47
C ASN A 87 9.44 -7.67 -0.30
N THR A 88 8.30 -6.97 -0.12
CA THR A 88 8.09 -5.62 -0.69
C THR A 88 9.14 -4.63 -0.18
N LYS A 89 9.36 -4.58 1.15
CA LYS A 89 10.37 -3.69 1.77
C LYS A 89 11.78 -4.06 1.32
N ASP A 90 12.08 -5.35 1.24
CA ASP A 90 13.40 -5.86 0.83
C ASP A 90 13.69 -5.56 -0.65
N ALA A 91 12.73 -5.83 -1.55
CA ALA A 91 12.85 -5.51 -2.97
C ALA A 91 12.99 -4.00 -3.19
N PHE A 92 12.23 -3.18 -2.47
CA PHE A 92 12.37 -1.72 -2.51
C PHE A 92 13.75 -1.26 -2.06
N THR A 93 14.28 -1.87 -1.01
CA THR A 93 15.63 -1.55 -0.51
C THR A 93 16.70 -1.93 -1.52
N ARG A 94 16.59 -3.12 -2.16
CA ARG A 94 17.51 -3.54 -3.24
C ARG A 94 17.47 -2.58 -4.44
N MET A 95 16.26 -2.16 -4.85
CA MET A 95 16.08 -1.19 -5.93
C MET A 95 16.81 0.13 -5.64
N GLY A 96 16.88 0.56 -4.38
CA GLY A 96 17.64 1.75 -3.98
C GLY A 96 19.15 1.66 -4.17
N HIS A 97 19.70 0.48 -4.49
CA HIS A 97 21.11 0.25 -4.79
C HIS A 97 21.41 0.17 -6.31
N LEU A 98 20.41 0.37 -7.17
CA LEU A 98 20.63 0.38 -8.62
C LEU A 98 21.62 1.47 -9.04
N SER A 99 22.30 1.25 -10.18
CA SER A 99 23.20 2.24 -10.76
C SER A 99 22.47 3.55 -11.11
N GLU A 100 23.21 4.65 -11.26
CA GLU A 100 22.62 5.94 -11.61
C GLU A 100 21.89 5.88 -12.96
N GLN A 101 22.43 5.15 -13.93
CA GLN A 101 21.81 4.94 -15.25
C GLN A 101 20.49 4.16 -15.14
N ASP A 102 20.44 3.11 -14.29
CA ASP A 102 19.22 2.35 -14.05
C ASP A 102 18.18 3.19 -13.33
N ARG A 103 18.62 4.09 -12.43
CA ARG A 103 17.74 5.06 -11.74
C ARG A 103 17.11 6.06 -12.70
N GLU A 104 17.93 6.66 -13.60
CA GLU A 104 17.42 7.60 -14.60
C GLU A 104 16.41 6.94 -15.53
N LYS A 105 16.66 5.69 -15.93
CA LYS A 105 15.73 4.90 -16.72
C LYS A 105 14.46 4.62 -15.94
N GLY A 106 14.56 4.11 -14.72
CA GLY A 106 13.41 3.84 -13.87
C GLY A 106 12.57 5.09 -13.58
N GLU A 107 13.22 6.25 -13.45
CA GLU A 107 12.52 7.52 -13.28
C GLU A 107 11.75 7.93 -14.55
N ARG A 108 12.33 7.76 -15.73
CA ARG A 108 11.63 8.01 -17.01
C ARG A 108 10.42 7.10 -17.14
N ASP A 109 10.60 5.80 -16.95
CA ASP A 109 9.54 4.80 -17.05
C ASP A 109 8.40 5.13 -16.07
N ARG A 110 8.73 5.54 -14.84
CA ARG A 110 7.78 5.99 -13.82
C ARG A 110 7.01 7.26 -14.25
N GLN A 111 7.70 8.25 -14.81
CA GLN A 111 7.07 9.49 -15.29
C GLN A 111 6.12 9.23 -16.45
N ASP A 112 6.48 8.32 -17.34
CA ASP A 112 5.63 7.93 -18.45
C ASP A 112 4.38 7.17 -17.96
N GLU A 113 4.52 6.31 -16.93
CA GLU A 113 3.39 5.66 -16.28
C GLU A 113 2.44 6.69 -15.64
N ILE A 114 2.97 7.66 -14.87
CA ILE A 114 2.17 8.73 -14.26
C ILE A 114 1.42 9.52 -15.33
N ARG A 115 2.08 9.84 -16.45
CA ARG A 115 1.46 10.57 -17.56
C ARG A 115 0.28 9.79 -18.14
N GLY A 116 0.49 8.53 -18.48
CA GLY A 116 -0.58 7.66 -18.98
C GLY A 116 -1.74 7.50 -18.01
N LEU A 117 -1.45 7.42 -16.71
CA LEU A 117 -2.47 7.37 -15.65
C LEU A 117 -3.30 8.66 -15.59
N ARG A 118 -2.67 9.82 -15.70
CA ARG A 118 -3.37 11.12 -15.72
C ARG A 118 -4.24 11.30 -16.95
N ASP A 119 -3.76 10.88 -18.11
CA ASP A 119 -4.54 10.92 -19.35
C ASP A 119 -5.80 10.06 -19.23
N ASN A 120 -5.67 8.85 -18.67
CA ASN A 120 -6.79 7.95 -18.40
C ASN A 120 -7.76 8.54 -17.37
N LEU A 121 -7.24 9.11 -16.29
CA LEU A 121 -8.06 9.79 -15.27
C LEU A 121 -8.89 10.93 -15.90
N THR A 122 -8.28 11.69 -16.79
CA THR A 122 -8.97 12.76 -17.53
C THR A 122 -10.10 12.21 -18.38
N GLN A 123 -9.88 11.08 -19.07
CA GLN A 123 -10.93 10.41 -19.88
C GLN A 123 -12.06 9.88 -18.98
N LEU A 124 -11.73 9.26 -17.83
CA LEU A 124 -12.74 8.74 -16.91
C LEU A 124 -13.63 9.84 -16.31
N HIS A 125 -13.11 11.03 -16.08
CA HIS A 125 -13.90 12.16 -15.61
C HIS A 125 -14.95 12.65 -16.63
N THR A 126 -14.84 12.27 -17.91
CA THR A 126 -15.87 12.56 -18.91
C THR A 126 -17.04 11.58 -18.89
N VAL A 127 -16.90 10.46 -18.18
CA VAL A 127 -17.90 9.40 -18.10
C VAL A 127 -18.65 9.52 -16.77
N LYS A 128 -19.96 9.79 -16.85
CA LYS A 128 -20.84 9.86 -15.67
C LYS A 128 -21.37 8.47 -15.30
N ASP A 129 -20.52 7.64 -14.72
CA ASP A 129 -20.88 6.29 -14.27
C ASP A 129 -20.18 5.97 -12.95
N GLY A 130 -20.89 5.39 -11.98
CA GLY A 130 -20.35 5.04 -10.67
C GLY A 130 -19.20 4.00 -10.71
N SER A 131 -19.04 3.28 -11.81
CA SER A 131 -17.87 2.42 -12.06
C SER A 131 -16.65 3.26 -12.46
N ALA A 132 -16.85 4.35 -13.19
CA ALA A 132 -15.80 5.28 -13.59
C ALA A 132 -15.23 6.04 -12.38
N GLU A 133 -16.07 6.44 -11.43
CA GLU A 133 -15.62 7.10 -10.20
C GLU A 133 -14.70 6.20 -9.34
N ARG A 134 -15.06 4.92 -9.20
CA ARG A 134 -14.22 3.95 -8.47
C ARG A 134 -12.86 3.77 -9.14
N ARG A 135 -12.85 3.61 -10.48
CA ARG A 135 -11.60 3.51 -11.25
C ARG A 135 -10.75 4.78 -11.14
N ALA A 136 -11.38 5.94 -11.13
CA ALA A 136 -10.70 7.22 -10.94
C ALA A 136 -9.99 7.29 -9.59
N MET A 137 -10.63 6.86 -8.50
CA MET A 137 -10.02 6.80 -7.16
C MET A 137 -8.83 5.84 -7.10
N GLU A 138 -8.93 4.70 -7.78
CA GLU A 138 -7.86 3.71 -7.87
C GLU A 138 -6.65 4.28 -8.62
N ILE A 139 -6.88 4.91 -9.76
CA ILE A 139 -5.85 5.56 -10.57
C ILE A 139 -5.18 6.68 -9.77
N ASP A 140 -5.93 7.51 -9.08
CA ASP A 140 -5.41 8.59 -8.27
C ASP A 140 -4.55 8.06 -7.11
N SER A 141 -4.95 6.96 -6.47
CA SER A 141 -4.15 6.27 -5.46
C SER A 141 -2.84 5.72 -6.03
N ARG A 142 -2.87 5.18 -7.25
CA ARG A 142 -1.68 4.70 -7.95
C ARG A 142 -0.73 5.86 -8.30
N ILE A 143 -1.27 6.97 -8.81
CA ILE A 143 -0.48 8.17 -9.09
C ILE A 143 0.23 8.65 -7.83
N ARG A 144 -0.49 8.77 -6.70
CA ARG A 144 0.12 9.17 -5.41
C ARG A 144 1.23 8.23 -4.97
N LEU A 145 1.04 6.92 -5.12
CA LEU A 145 2.08 5.94 -4.80
C LEU A 145 3.32 6.15 -5.67
N LEU A 146 3.15 6.25 -7.00
CA LEU A 146 4.24 6.48 -7.93
C LEU A 146 4.95 7.82 -7.68
N GLU A 147 4.20 8.88 -7.35
CA GLU A 147 4.76 10.17 -6.97
C GLU A 147 5.56 10.10 -5.67
N SER A 148 5.11 9.30 -4.70
CA SER A 148 5.85 9.08 -3.45
C SER A 148 7.17 8.34 -3.67
N MET A 149 7.29 7.56 -4.74
CA MET A 149 8.49 6.83 -5.14
C MET A 149 9.50 7.71 -5.92
N GLN A 150 9.31 9.03 -5.94
CA GLN A 150 10.13 9.96 -6.74
C GLN A 150 11.62 9.92 -6.38
N PHE A 151 12.45 9.65 -7.39
CA PHE A 151 13.91 9.76 -7.28
C PHE A 151 14.35 11.22 -7.43
N LYS A 152 14.69 11.88 -6.35
CA LYS A 152 15.26 13.24 -6.37
C LYS A 152 16.80 13.15 -6.33
N GLY A 153 17.42 13.19 -7.50
CA GLY A 153 18.90 13.24 -7.63
C GLY A 153 19.59 12.04 -6.98
N ASN A 154 20.71 12.26 -6.28
CA ASN A 154 21.48 11.23 -5.57
C ASN A 154 20.81 10.72 -4.28
N VAL A 155 19.60 11.12 -3.99
CA VAL A 155 18.87 10.71 -2.79
C VAL A 155 18.14 9.39 -3.09
N ARG A 156 18.40 8.37 -2.28
CA ARG A 156 17.59 7.12 -2.32
C ARG A 156 16.11 7.49 -2.18
N PRO A 157 15.21 6.87 -2.97
CA PRO A 157 13.79 7.13 -2.82
C PRO A 157 13.37 6.80 -1.39
N ALA A 158 12.57 7.67 -0.79
CA ALA A 158 11.95 7.36 0.49
C ALA A 158 11.01 6.17 0.31
N MET A 159 11.05 5.22 1.24
CA MET A 159 10.11 4.11 1.22
C MET A 159 8.68 4.64 1.36
N PRO A 160 7.73 4.21 0.51
CA PRO A 160 6.33 4.54 0.68
C PRO A 160 5.81 4.10 2.05
N ALA A 161 5.15 5.00 2.78
CA ALA A 161 4.63 4.74 4.12
C ALA A 161 3.52 3.66 4.13
N GLU A 162 2.94 3.40 2.98
CA GLU A 162 1.95 2.36 2.72
C GLU A 162 2.52 0.95 2.92
N PHE A 163 3.82 0.75 2.69
CA PHE A 163 4.45 -0.57 2.85
C PHE A 163 4.50 -1.00 4.33
N PRO A 164 5.08 -0.22 5.25
CA PRO A 164 5.01 -0.55 6.67
C PRO A 164 3.57 -0.51 7.19
N LEU A 165 2.69 0.37 6.70
CA LEU A 165 1.27 0.35 7.08
C LEU A 165 0.61 -0.99 6.78
N ALA A 166 0.83 -1.54 5.57
CA ALA A 166 0.27 -2.82 5.16
C ALA A 166 0.86 -3.99 5.96
N LEU A 167 2.17 -3.98 6.17
CA LEU A 167 2.86 -5.00 6.99
C LEU A 167 2.38 -4.97 8.43
N GLY A 168 2.26 -3.78 9.04
CA GLY A 168 1.70 -3.61 10.38
C GLY A 168 0.26 -4.13 10.47
N SER A 169 -0.55 -3.92 9.44
CA SER A 169 -1.91 -4.44 9.38
C SER A 169 -1.94 -5.97 9.31
N ALA A 170 -1.00 -6.58 8.60
CA ALA A 170 -0.88 -8.04 8.55
C ALA A 170 -0.40 -8.63 9.89
N TYR A 171 0.53 -7.98 10.59
CA TYR A 171 0.92 -8.35 11.95
C TYR A 171 -0.23 -8.19 12.94
N PHE A 172 -0.97 -7.10 12.86
CA PHE A 172 -2.14 -6.86 13.72
C PHE A 172 -3.18 -7.99 13.59
N ARG A 173 -3.39 -8.50 12.37
CA ARG A 173 -4.28 -9.63 12.12
C ARG A 173 -3.77 -10.96 12.67
N GLN A 174 -2.47 -11.07 12.92
CA GLN A 174 -1.84 -12.19 13.63
C GLN A 174 -1.77 -11.97 15.15
N GLU A 175 -2.36 -10.91 15.67
CA GLU A 175 -2.26 -10.50 17.09
C GLU A 175 -0.84 -10.20 17.55
N LYS A 176 0.09 -9.99 16.62
CA LYS A 176 1.48 -9.58 16.87
C LYS A 176 1.54 -8.07 17.06
N LEU A 177 1.05 -7.63 18.25
CA LEU A 177 0.81 -6.21 18.51
C LEU A 177 2.10 -5.38 18.54
N GLN A 178 3.22 -5.96 19.02
CA GLN A 178 4.49 -5.22 19.10
C GLN A 178 5.10 -5.00 17.71
N GLU A 179 5.07 -6.03 16.86
CA GLU A 179 5.51 -5.94 15.47
C GLU A 179 4.62 -4.99 14.66
N ALA A 180 3.31 -5.07 14.86
CA ALA A 180 2.36 -4.16 14.24
C ALA A 180 2.61 -2.71 14.64
N LYS A 181 2.87 -2.46 15.94
CA LYS A 181 3.20 -1.14 16.48
C LYS A 181 4.45 -0.58 15.79
N ALA A 182 5.53 -1.35 15.75
CA ALA A 182 6.78 -0.92 15.13
C ALA A 182 6.60 -0.50 13.66
N GLU A 183 5.83 -1.27 12.90
CA GLU A 183 5.56 -0.97 11.49
C GLU A 183 4.67 0.28 11.33
N TYR A 184 3.67 0.48 12.19
CA TYR A 184 2.86 1.70 12.15
C TYR A 184 3.63 2.94 12.58
N GLU A 185 4.56 2.83 13.56
CA GLU A 185 5.48 3.89 13.93
C GLU A 185 6.40 4.25 12.76
N GLU A 186 6.91 3.25 12.04
CA GLU A 186 7.67 3.50 10.81
C GLU A 186 6.84 4.22 9.74
N ALA A 187 5.59 3.80 9.55
CA ALA A 187 4.68 4.44 8.61
C ALA A 187 4.44 5.92 8.96
N THR A 188 4.23 6.25 10.24
CA THR A 188 4.05 7.64 10.68
C THR A 188 5.33 8.46 10.60
N ARG A 189 6.50 7.83 10.75
CA ARG A 189 7.81 8.48 10.56
C ARG A 189 8.04 8.83 9.08
N LEU A 190 7.66 7.95 8.16
CA LEU A 190 7.78 8.16 6.72
C LEU A 190 6.76 9.18 6.21
N ASN A 191 5.54 9.12 6.71
CA ASN A 191 4.49 10.07 6.39
C ASN A 191 3.71 10.49 7.64
N PRO A 192 4.10 11.60 8.31
CA PRO A 192 3.43 12.10 9.50
C PRO A 192 1.97 12.52 9.32
N LYS A 193 1.49 12.58 8.06
CA LYS A 193 0.09 12.88 7.74
C LYS A 193 -0.72 11.63 7.37
N LEU A 194 -0.14 10.44 7.51
CA LEU A 194 -0.84 9.19 7.20
C LEU A 194 -1.81 8.83 8.33
N GLY A 195 -3.02 9.38 8.26
CA GLY A 195 -4.05 9.24 9.31
C GLY A 195 -4.41 7.79 9.62
N ALA A 196 -4.37 6.89 8.62
CA ALA A 196 -4.61 5.46 8.83
C ALA A 196 -3.58 4.83 9.80
N ALA A 197 -2.30 5.21 9.70
CA ALA A 197 -1.27 4.70 10.59
C ALA A 197 -1.47 5.22 12.02
N HIS A 198 -1.78 6.50 12.19
CA HIS A 198 -2.12 7.09 13.50
C HIS A 198 -3.36 6.43 14.11
N ASN A 199 -4.41 6.20 13.34
CA ASN A 199 -5.60 5.49 13.81
C ASN A 199 -5.26 4.07 14.30
N ASN A 200 -4.43 3.35 13.57
CA ASN A 200 -4.03 1.98 13.92
C ASN A 200 -3.12 1.96 15.16
N LEU A 201 -2.24 2.93 15.33
CA LEU A 201 -1.48 3.12 16.57
C LEU A 201 -2.39 3.39 17.76
N ALA A 202 -3.42 4.24 17.60
CA ALA A 202 -4.38 4.51 18.66
C ALA A 202 -5.09 3.22 19.10
N VAL A 203 -5.45 2.34 18.15
CA VAL A 203 -6.03 1.03 18.48
C VAL A 203 -5.04 0.18 19.29
N ILE A 204 -3.78 0.09 18.86
CA ILE A 204 -2.76 -0.70 19.58
C ILE A 204 -2.52 -0.13 20.98
N TYR A 205 -2.37 1.18 21.13
CA TYR A 205 -2.18 1.79 22.43
C TYR A 205 -3.36 1.55 23.38
N LEU A 206 -4.60 1.61 22.86
CA LEU A 206 -5.76 1.26 23.67
C LEU A 206 -5.73 -0.21 24.11
N LEU A 207 -5.43 -1.14 23.20
CA LEU A 207 -5.34 -2.59 23.51
C LEU A 207 -4.21 -2.93 24.48
N THR A 208 -3.15 -2.13 24.48
CA THR A 208 -2.00 -2.31 25.41
C THR A 208 -2.16 -1.51 26.70
N GLY A 209 -3.32 -0.90 26.93
CA GLY A 209 -3.63 -0.19 28.17
C GLY A 209 -2.95 1.17 28.29
N LEU A 210 -2.68 1.85 27.19
CA LEU A 210 -2.07 3.18 27.11
C LEU A 210 -3.06 4.20 26.49
N PRO A 211 -4.16 4.54 27.21
CA PRO A 211 -5.23 5.34 26.62
C PRO A 211 -4.85 6.81 26.36
N GLU A 212 -3.86 7.37 27.05
CA GLU A 212 -3.37 8.72 26.82
C GLU A 212 -2.63 8.83 25.49
N GLU A 213 -1.77 7.85 25.20
CA GLU A 213 -1.09 7.69 23.92
C GLU A 213 -2.08 7.41 22.80
N ALA A 214 -3.08 6.57 23.06
CA ALA A 214 -4.15 6.29 22.11
C ALA A 214 -4.92 7.56 21.70
N GLU A 215 -5.26 8.44 22.67
CA GLU A 215 -5.92 9.71 22.39
C GLU A 215 -5.04 10.65 21.56
N THR A 216 -3.75 10.67 21.86
CA THR A 216 -2.78 11.49 21.14
C THR A 216 -2.73 11.08 19.65
N GLU A 217 -2.60 9.79 19.40
CA GLU A 217 -2.55 9.27 18.02
C GLU A 217 -3.89 9.43 17.30
N LEU A 218 -5.01 9.24 18.00
CA LEU A 218 -6.33 9.48 17.43
C LEU A 218 -6.51 10.94 17.01
N SER A 219 -6.06 11.89 17.82
CA SER A 219 -6.08 13.31 17.49
C SER A 219 -5.23 13.65 16.26
N ARG A 220 -4.09 12.97 16.09
CA ARG A 220 -3.25 13.11 14.87
C ARG A 220 -3.97 12.58 13.63
N ALA A 221 -4.67 11.43 13.75
CA ALA A 221 -5.49 10.89 12.67
C ALA A 221 -6.57 11.88 12.26
N GLU A 222 -7.34 12.43 13.21
CA GLU A 222 -8.38 13.44 12.95
C GLU A 222 -7.81 14.69 12.25
N LYS A 223 -6.68 15.21 12.74
CA LYS A 223 -6.01 16.38 12.14
C LYS A 223 -5.52 16.14 10.71
N SER A 224 -5.22 14.89 10.36
CA SER A 224 -4.88 14.53 8.98
C SER A 224 -6.08 14.40 8.04
N GLY A 225 -7.32 14.59 8.57
CA GLY A 225 -8.56 14.41 7.81
C GLY A 225 -9.05 12.95 7.75
N PHE A 226 -8.43 12.04 8.51
CA PHE A 226 -8.85 10.65 8.54
C PHE A 226 -10.15 10.49 9.34
N ALA A 227 -11.14 9.79 8.75
CA ALA A 227 -12.40 9.50 9.42
C ALA A 227 -12.21 8.42 10.49
N VAL A 228 -12.12 8.82 11.75
CA VAL A 228 -11.96 7.90 12.89
C VAL A 228 -13.31 7.28 13.29
N ASN A 229 -13.26 6.04 13.81
CA ASN A 229 -14.43 5.37 14.32
C ASN A 229 -14.88 6.03 15.65
N PRO A 230 -16.12 6.54 15.76
CA PRO A 230 -16.62 7.16 16.99
C PRO A 230 -16.52 6.24 18.22
N ARG A 231 -16.69 4.92 18.05
CA ARG A 231 -16.56 3.94 19.14
C ARG A 231 -15.15 3.91 19.71
N LEU A 232 -14.13 3.97 18.87
CA LEU A 232 -12.74 4.03 19.34
C LEU A 232 -12.51 5.24 20.23
N LYS A 233 -13.07 6.39 19.88
CA LYS A 233 -13.00 7.62 20.67
C LYS A 233 -13.68 7.46 22.04
N GLU A 234 -14.84 6.83 22.06
CA GLU A 234 -15.56 6.52 23.30
C GLU A 234 -14.80 5.53 24.21
N ASP A 235 -14.24 4.48 23.61
CA ASP A 235 -13.50 3.44 24.34
C ASP A 235 -12.22 4.02 24.96
N ILE A 236 -11.50 4.87 24.25
CA ILE A 236 -10.36 5.61 24.77
C ILE A 236 -10.79 6.49 25.95
N LYS A 237 -11.88 7.23 25.82
CA LYS A 237 -12.42 8.09 26.89
C LYS A 237 -12.78 7.27 28.14
N LYS A 238 -13.45 6.13 27.97
CA LYS A 238 -13.77 5.21 29.08
C LYS A 238 -12.52 4.66 29.75
N ALA A 239 -11.54 4.21 28.97
CA ALA A 239 -10.29 3.68 29.49
C ALA A 239 -9.51 4.73 30.31
N LYS A 240 -9.48 5.99 29.86
CA LYS A 240 -8.88 7.11 30.62
C LYS A 240 -9.63 7.39 31.92
N ALA A 241 -10.97 7.38 31.87
CA ALA A 241 -11.78 7.62 33.08
C ALA A 241 -11.58 6.52 34.14
N ALA A 242 -11.43 5.27 33.73
CA ALA A 242 -11.19 4.14 34.60
C ALA A 242 -9.79 4.15 35.28
N ARG A 243 -8.85 4.94 34.77
CA ARG A 243 -7.48 5.11 35.31
C ARG A 243 -7.33 6.31 36.26
N ARG A 244 -8.33 7.19 36.28
CA ARG A 244 -8.31 8.31 37.26
C ARG A 244 -8.65 7.75 38.64
N PRO A 245 -7.82 7.99 39.66
CA PRO A 245 -8.05 7.57 41.03
C PRO A 245 -9.32 8.18 41.63
#